data_7019ceec54a7c34292ab82d46d3adcc9
#
_entry.id   7019ceec54a7c34292ab82d46d3adcc9
#
_cell.length_a   1.000
_cell.length_b   1.000
_cell.length_c   1.000
_cell.angle_alpha   90.00
_cell.angle_beta   90.00
_cell.angle_gamma   90.00
#
_symmetry.space_group_name_H-M   'P 1'
#
loop_
_entity.id
_entity.type
_entity.pdbx_description
1 polymer ?
#
loop_
_entity_poly.entity_id
_entity_poly.type
_entity_poly.pdbx_seq_one_letter_code
_entity_poly.pdbx_strand_id
1 'polypeptide(L)'
;MRKILFLFIFTFFLVSCGSTKNTGAVPEAIIGSKSSKPKPVRKTQPTKIAGTTGETEEQIEKTEELKPKETREKIIDFAKKFQGTRYKFGGTSEAGMDCSGLVFTAFKTENITLPRISREMATKGILISFKDIEEGDLVFFKTSRKNTITHVGLVVEAKRGEVKFIHSTTQAGVIISSLEEAYWKKAFVEVRRII
;
A
#
# COMPACT_ATOMS: atom_id res chain seq x y z
N MET A 1 52.72 -15.15 30.13
CA MET A 1 51.62 -15.63 29.27
C MET A 1 50.70 -16.50 30.12
N ARG A 2 49.62 -15.88 30.66
CA ARG A 2 48.64 -16.60 31.49
C ARG A 2 47.32 -16.63 30.73
N LYS A 3 46.93 -17.83 30.28
CA LYS A 3 45.64 -18.13 29.64
C LYS A 3 44.60 -18.24 30.76
N ILE A 4 43.63 -17.31 30.78
CA ILE A 4 42.48 -17.37 31.69
C ILE A 4 41.36 -18.05 30.91
N LEU A 5 40.98 -19.26 31.36
CA LEU A 5 39.89 -20.07 30.84
C LEU A 5 38.61 -19.67 31.58
N PHE A 6 37.67 -18.98 30.90
CA PHE A 6 36.36 -18.69 31.45
C PHE A 6 35.41 -19.87 31.15
N LEU A 7 35.05 -20.55 32.23
CA LEU A 7 34.07 -21.64 32.23
C LEU A 7 32.68 -20.99 32.40
N PHE A 8 31.86 -20.98 31.34
CA PHE A 8 30.47 -20.57 31.45
C PHE A 8 29.61 -21.76 31.86
N ILE A 9 29.09 -21.68 33.09
CA ILE A 9 28.09 -22.61 33.62
C ILE A 9 26.73 -22.20 33.07
N PHE A 10 26.16 -23.07 32.24
CA PHE A 10 24.80 -22.91 31.67
C PHE A 10 23.79 -23.59 32.60
N THR A 11 23.08 -22.81 33.39
CA THR A 11 21.97 -23.31 34.22
C THR A 11 20.70 -23.38 33.39
N PHE A 12 20.25 -24.60 33.17
CA PHE A 12 18.97 -24.92 32.49
C PHE A 12 17.80 -24.76 33.47
N PHE A 13 16.96 -23.76 33.24
CA PHE A 13 15.66 -23.67 33.91
C PHE A 13 14.59 -24.35 33.06
N LEU A 14 14.14 -25.51 33.54
CA LEU A 14 12.93 -26.16 33.03
C LEU A 14 11.73 -25.49 33.67
N VAL A 15 10.93 -24.77 32.91
CA VAL A 15 9.60 -24.32 33.32
C VAL A 15 8.55 -25.20 32.69
N SER A 16 7.82 -25.88 33.58
CA SER A 16 6.75 -26.86 33.35
C SER A 16 5.51 -26.25 32.68
N CYS A 17 4.96 -27.00 31.70
CA CYS A 17 3.64 -26.79 31.11
C CYS A 17 2.50 -26.88 32.11
N GLY A 18 1.64 -25.84 32.12
CA GLY A 18 0.29 -25.91 32.69
C GLY A 18 -0.76 -25.82 31.58
N SER A 19 -1.35 -26.95 31.18
CA SER A 19 -2.45 -26.99 30.21
C SER A 19 -3.78 -26.88 30.94
N THR A 20 -4.52 -25.79 30.78
CA THR A 20 -5.92 -25.67 31.20
C THR A 20 -6.84 -25.81 29.98
N LYS A 21 -7.51 -26.95 29.90
CA LYS A 21 -8.66 -27.16 29.00
C LYS A 21 -9.86 -26.41 29.59
N ASN A 22 -10.39 -25.45 28.85
CA ASN A 22 -11.69 -24.84 29.13
C ASN A 22 -12.69 -25.35 28.11
N THR A 23 -13.52 -26.31 28.51
CA THR A 23 -14.73 -26.74 27.83
C THR A 23 -15.86 -25.79 28.24
N GLY A 24 -16.26 -24.89 27.34
CA GLY A 24 -17.44 -24.03 27.49
C GLY A 24 -18.46 -24.40 26.42
N ALA A 25 -19.59 -24.92 26.86
CA ALA A 25 -20.72 -25.41 26.07
C ALA A 25 -21.37 -24.26 25.28
N VAL A 26 -21.78 -24.59 24.05
CA VAL A 26 -22.64 -23.79 23.18
C VAL A 26 -24.11 -24.02 23.57
N PRO A 27 -24.93 -23.00 23.77
CA PRO A 27 -26.37 -23.19 23.80
C PRO A 27 -26.94 -23.07 22.38
N GLU A 28 -27.58 -24.12 21.95
CA GLU A 28 -28.45 -24.23 20.80
C GLU A 28 -29.77 -23.46 21.10
N ALA A 29 -30.17 -22.54 20.25
CA ALA A 29 -31.52 -21.98 20.29
C ALA A 29 -32.04 -21.61 18.88
N ILE A 30 -32.86 -22.50 18.40
CA ILE A 30 -34.22 -22.34 17.82
C ILE A 30 -34.30 -21.59 16.47
N ILE A 31 -34.62 -22.44 15.49
CA ILE A 31 -35.17 -22.21 14.16
C ILE A 31 -36.46 -21.34 14.22
N GLY A 32 -36.50 -20.24 13.49
CA GLY A 32 -37.68 -19.46 13.19
C GLY A 32 -37.70 -19.06 11.72
N SER A 33 -38.18 -19.97 10.87
CA SER A 33 -38.52 -19.73 9.46
C SER A 33 -39.62 -18.71 9.33
N LYS A 34 -39.39 -17.60 8.59
CA LYS A 34 -40.48 -16.90 7.84
C LYS A 34 -39.92 -16.43 6.49
N SER A 35 -40.30 -17.20 5.48
CA SER A 35 -40.28 -16.86 4.08
C SER A 35 -41.12 -15.59 3.82
N SER A 36 -40.54 -14.52 3.29
CA SER A 36 -41.24 -13.44 2.67
C SER A 36 -40.79 -13.30 1.21
N LYS A 37 -41.72 -13.58 0.30
CA LYS A 37 -41.59 -13.42 -1.16
C LYS A 37 -41.19 -11.99 -1.52
N PRO A 38 -40.30 -11.75 -2.48
CA PRO A 38 -40.06 -10.42 -3.01
C PRO A 38 -41.23 -9.99 -3.92
N LYS A 39 -41.74 -8.77 -3.68
CA LYS A 39 -42.71 -8.07 -4.55
C LYS A 39 -41.99 -7.63 -5.86
N PRO A 40 -42.71 -7.64 -7.01
CA PRO A 40 -42.14 -7.24 -8.29
C PRO A 40 -41.87 -5.73 -8.31
N VAL A 41 -40.63 -5.37 -8.68
CA VAL A 41 -40.20 -3.99 -8.92
C VAL A 41 -40.84 -3.50 -10.22
N ARG A 42 -41.62 -2.44 -10.08
CA ARG A 42 -42.31 -1.68 -11.17
C ARG A 42 -41.20 -1.06 -12.05
N LYS A 43 -41.19 -1.43 -13.34
CA LYS A 43 -40.36 -0.78 -14.37
C LYS A 43 -40.82 0.67 -14.52
N THR A 44 -40.01 1.61 -14.09
CA THR A 44 -40.12 3.02 -14.44
C THR A 44 -39.46 3.24 -15.79
N GLN A 45 -40.18 3.79 -16.72
CA GLN A 45 -39.74 4.22 -18.04
C GLN A 45 -38.68 5.32 -17.92
N PRO A 46 -37.69 5.40 -18.83
CA PRO A 46 -36.75 6.51 -18.84
C PRO A 46 -37.45 7.79 -19.29
N THR A 47 -37.49 8.76 -18.40
CA THR A 47 -37.87 10.14 -18.70
C THR A 47 -36.76 10.74 -19.55
N LYS A 48 -37.10 11.11 -20.80
CA LYS A 48 -36.24 11.94 -21.65
C LYS A 48 -36.03 13.27 -20.96
N ILE A 49 -34.83 13.53 -20.45
CA ILE A 49 -34.32 14.87 -20.16
C ILE A 49 -33.62 15.35 -21.42
N ALA A 50 -34.33 16.24 -22.15
CA ALA A 50 -33.73 17.03 -23.21
C ALA A 50 -33.06 18.23 -22.54
N GLY A 51 -31.79 18.44 -22.85
CA GLY A 51 -31.02 19.60 -22.36
C GLY A 51 -29.53 19.47 -22.61
N THR A 52 -29.13 19.58 -23.85
CA THR A 52 -28.03 20.44 -24.35
C THR A 52 -26.73 20.51 -23.55
N THR A 53 -25.67 19.92 -24.07
CA THR A 53 -24.47 20.66 -24.53
C THR A 53 -23.62 19.62 -25.27
N GLY A 54 -23.32 19.86 -26.56
CA GLY A 54 -22.57 18.95 -27.41
C GLY A 54 -21.10 18.90 -27.01
N GLU A 55 -20.78 18.10 -26.01
CA GLU A 55 -19.42 17.60 -25.82
C GLU A 55 -19.31 16.37 -26.72
N THR A 56 -18.37 16.40 -27.65
CA THR A 56 -18.10 15.26 -28.53
C THR A 56 -17.50 14.12 -27.71
N GLU A 57 -17.77 12.87 -28.09
CA GLU A 57 -17.24 11.67 -27.42
C GLU A 57 -15.71 11.77 -27.21
N GLU A 58 -15.00 12.38 -28.13
CA GLU A 58 -13.55 12.66 -28.06
C GLU A 58 -13.18 13.65 -26.91
N GLN A 59 -14.06 14.61 -26.58
CA GLN A 59 -13.83 15.52 -25.43
C GLN A 59 -14.13 14.84 -24.10
N ILE A 60 -15.10 13.95 -24.05
CA ILE A 60 -15.44 13.16 -22.86
C ILE A 60 -14.32 12.17 -22.54
N GLU A 61 -13.82 11.42 -23.53
CA GLU A 61 -12.70 10.49 -23.38
C GLU A 61 -11.42 11.19 -22.91
N LYS A 62 -11.10 12.34 -23.49
CA LYS A 62 -9.95 13.14 -23.07
C LYS A 62 -10.10 13.70 -21.64
N THR A 63 -11.30 14.03 -21.22
CA THR A 63 -11.57 14.53 -19.86
C THR A 63 -11.51 13.41 -18.82
N GLU A 64 -11.93 12.20 -19.16
CA GLU A 64 -11.83 11.02 -18.29
C GLU A 64 -10.39 10.56 -18.09
N GLU A 65 -9.52 10.68 -19.11
CA GLU A 65 -8.10 10.33 -19.03
C GLU A 65 -7.28 11.38 -18.24
N LEU A 66 -7.67 12.65 -18.30
CA LEU A 66 -6.97 13.74 -17.60
C LEU A 66 -7.11 13.67 -16.07
N LYS A 67 -8.26 13.29 -15.55
CA LYS A 67 -8.52 13.22 -14.11
C LYS A 67 -7.55 12.29 -13.33
N PRO A 68 -7.32 11.04 -13.77
CA PRO A 68 -6.36 10.16 -13.10
C PRO A 68 -4.94 10.73 -13.11
N LYS A 69 -4.53 11.36 -14.21
CA LYS A 69 -3.20 11.96 -14.35
C LYS A 69 -3.01 13.12 -13.37
N GLU A 70 -3.94 14.07 -13.33
CA GLU A 70 -3.90 15.19 -12.39
C GLU A 70 -3.90 14.71 -10.93
N THR A 71 -4.67 13.68 -10.62
CA THR A 71 -4.70 13.09 -9.28
C THR A 71 -3.36 12.48 -8.91
N ARG A 72 -2.70 11.75 -9.84
CA ARG A 72 -1.36 11.19 -9.62
C ARG A 72 -0.32 12.30 -9.39
N GLU A 73 -0.36 13.37 -10.17
CA GLU A 73 0.54 14.53 -10.01
C GLU A 73 0.38 15.16 -8.62
N LYS A 74 -0.84 15.40 -8.15
CA LYS A 74 -1.11 15.93 -6.80
C LYS A 74 -0.57 15.02 -5.69
N ILE A 75 -0.75 13.70 -5.81
CA ILE A 75 -0.22 12.73 -4.86
C ILE A 75 1.31 12.77 -4.81
N ILE A 76 1.96 12.83 -5.97
CA ILE A 76 3.42 12.92 -6.10
C ILE A 76 3.94 14.22 -5.47
N ASP A 77 3.33 15.36 -5.82
CA ASP A 77 3.73 16.65 -5.29
C ASP A 77 3.54 16.75 -3.78
N PHE A 78 2.47 16.13 -3.26
CA PHE A 78 2.28 16.03 -1.82
C PHE A 78 3.36 15.18 -1.17
N ALA A 79 3.68 14.01 -1.71
CA ALA A 79 4.72 13.14 -1.19
C ALA A 79 6.11 13.81 -1.18
N LYS A 80 6.44 14.58 -2.22
CA LYS A 80 7.70 15.34 -2.34
C LYS A 80 7.89 16.37 -1.23
N LYS A 81 6.82 16.93 -0.64
CA LYS A 81 6.91 17.89 0.49
C LYS A 81 7.56 17.28 1.73
N PHE A 82 7.52 15.95 1.88
CA PHE A 82 8.13 15.24 3.01
C PHE A 82 9.60 14.85 2.78
N GLN A 83 10.19 15.19 1.65
CA GLN A 83 11.61 14.90 1.38
C GLN A 83 12.50 15.46 2.50
N GLY A 84 13.40 14.63 3.04
CA GLY A 84 14.22 14.96 4.20
C GLY A 84 13.57 14.66 5.57
N THR A 85 12.28 14.35 5.63
CA THR A 85 11.62 13.93 6.88
C THR A 85 12.28 12.66 7.40
N ARG A 86 12.64 12.63 8.69
CA ARG A 86 13.27 11.47 9.33
C ARG A 86 12.38 10.23 9.32
N TYR A 87 13.00 9.07 9.34
CA TYR A 87 12.26 7.81 9.50
C TYR A 87 11.68 7.69 10.91
N LYS A 88 10.44 7.22 10.98
CA LYS A 88 9.79 6.80 12.23
C LYS A 88 8.86 5.63 11.93
N PHE A 89 9.11 4.47 12.54
CA PHE A 89 8.22 3.31 12.39
C PHE A 89 6.78 3.66 12.82
N GLY A 90 5.80 3.35 11.99
CA GLY A 90 4.40 3.71 12.19
C GLY A 90 4.07 5.20 11.95
N GLY A 91 5.05 6.02 11.59
CA GLY A 91 4.88 7.46 11.39
C GLY A 91 4.17 7.81 10.09
N THR A 92 3.43 8.95 10.12
CA THR A 92 2.60 9.48 9.01
C THR A 92 2.61 11.00 8.93
N SER A 93 3.60 11.67 9.52
CA SER A 93 3.67 13.13 9.60
C SER A 93 5.11 13.64 9.46
N GLU A 94 5.28 14.95 9.40
CA GLU A 94 6.61 15.63 9.38
C GLU A 94 7.47 15.29 10.62
N ALA A 95 6.85 14.88 11.72
CA ALA A 95 7.58 14.42 12.92
C ALA A 95 8.29 13.07 12.69
N GLY A 96 8.02 12.40 11.57
CA GLY A 96 8.65 11.19 11.08
C GLY A 96 7.66 10.30 10.32
N MET A 97 8.17 9.61 9.31
CA MET A 97 7.39 8.71 8.44
C MET A 97 8.09 7.37 8.22
N ASP A 98 7.33 6.29 8.08
CA ASP A 98 7.83 5.06 7.44
C ASP A 98 7.42 5.02 5.96
N CYS A 99 7.90 4.01 5.22
CA CYS A 99 7.69 3.89 3.78
C CYS A 99 6.19 3.84 3.40
N SER A 100 5.42 3.01 4.07
CA SER A 100 3.98 2.89 3.81
C SER A 100 3.17 4.05 4.39
N GLY A 101 3.67 4.71 5.45
CA GLY A 101 3.08 5.93 6.00
C GLY A 101 3.11 7.11 5.05
N LEU A 102 4.24 7.29 4.34
CA LEU A 102 4.37 8.29 3.28
C LEU A 102 3.33 8.07 2.19
N VAL A 103 3.28 6.85 1.62
CA VAL A 103 2.33 6.49 0.55
C VAL A 103 0.88 6.61 1.03
N PHE A 104 0.56 6.05 2.20
CA PHE A 104 -0.78 6.13 2.81
C PHE A 104 -1.25 7.58 2.94
N THR A 105 -0.39 8.47 3.44
CA THR A 105 -0.73 9.88 3.66
C THR A 105 -0.90 10.61 2.32
N ALA A 106 -0.06 10.35 1.33
CA ALA A 106 -0.14 10.99 0.03
C ALA A 106 -1.44 10.62 -0.71
N PHE A 107 -1.81 9.35 -0.77
CA PHE A 107 -3.06 8.93 -1.41
C PHE A 107 -4.31 9.40 -0.68
N LYS A 108 -4.23 9.52 0.65
CA LYS A 108 -5.36 10.02 1.46
C LYS A 108 -5.73 11.46 1.14
N THR A 109 -4.81 12.30 0.64
CA THR A 109 -5.13 13.68 0.23
C THR A 109 -6.12 13.75 -0.91
N GLU A 110 -6.13 12.74 -1.77
CA GLU A 110 -7.07 12.60 -2.89
C GLU A 110 -8.23 11.64 -2.57
N ASN A 111 -8.53 11.42 -1.29
CA ASN A 111 -9.59 10.53 -0.79
C ASN A 111 -9.42 9.05 -1.19
N ILE A 112 -8.23 8.63 -1.55
CA ILE A 112 -7.92 7.24 -1.88
C ILE A 112 -7.38 6.55 -0.63
N THR A 113 -8.14 5.58 -0.12
CA THR A 113 -7.75 4.85 1.09
C THR A 113 -6.97 3.60 0.74
N LEU A 114 -5.70 3.55 1.14
CA LEU A 114 -4.84 2.38 1.05
C LEU A 114 -4.70 1.70 2.42
N PRO A 115 -4.39 0.38 2.46
CA PRO A 115 -3.97 -0.27 3.69
C PRO A 115 -2.73 0.40 4.28
N ARG A 116 -2.55 0.33 5.62
CA ARG A 116 -1.40 0.98 6.29
C ARG A 116 -0.07 0.25 6.08
N ILE A 117 -0.09 -1.01 5.73
CA ILE A 117 1.09 -1.89 5.67
C ILE A 117 1.46 -2.19 4.21
N SER A 118 2.74 -2.08 3.85
CA SER A 118 3.22 -2.25 2.47
C SER A 118 2.80 -3.58 1.81
N ARG A 119 2.85 -4.71 2.51
CA ARG A 119 2.41 -6.00 1.97
C ARG A 119 0.91 -6.07 1.65
N GLU A 120 0.10 -5.30 2.39
CA GLU A 120 -1.35 -5.20 2.14
C GLU A 120 -1.65 -4.21 1.02
N MET A 121 -0.85 -3.12 0.89
CA MET A 121 -0.90 -2.23 -0.27
C MET A 121 -0.63 -3.00 -1.57
N ALA A 122 0.29 -3.96 -1.55
CA ALA A 122 0.63 -4.80 -2.69
C ALA A 122 -0.51 -5.75 -3.15
N THR A 123 -1.61 -5.82 -2.42
CA THR A 123 -2.83 -6.53 -2.86
C THR A 123 -3.85 -5.61 -3.55
N LYS A 124 -3.57 -4.31 -3.64
CA LYS A 124 -4.48 -3.32 -4.22
C LYS A 124 -4.08 -2.92 -5.63
N GLY A 125 -5.03 -2.39 -6.37
CA GLY A 125 -4.82 -1.95 -7.75
C GLY A 125 -4.52 -3.10 -8.72
N ILE A 126 -4.00 -2.74 -9.89
CA ILE A 126 -3.63 -3.68 -10.96
C ILE A 126 -2.12 -3.88 -11.01
N LEU A 127 -1.69 -5.10 -11.32
CA LEU A 127 -0.29 -5.42 -11.54
C LEU A 127 0.17 -4.82 -12.87
N ILE A 128 1.28 -4.08 -12.84
CA ILE A 128 1.86 -3.42 -14.02
C ILE A 128 3.15 -4.11 -14.43
N SER A 129 3.35 -4.28 -15.73
CA SER A 129 4.63 -4.74 -16.29
C SER A 129 5.70 -3.67 -16.09
N PHE A 130 6.94 -4.08 -15.84
CA PHE A 130 8.07 -3.14 -15.61
C PHE A 130 8.24 -2.10 -16.74
N LYS A 131 7.96 -2.48 -17.99
CA LYS A 131 8.06 -1.59 -19.16
C LYS A 131 6.95 -0.53 -19.24
N ASP A 132 5.84 -0.76 -18.52
CA ASP A 132 4.63 0.05 -18.56
C ASP A 132 4.46 0.90 -17.28
N ILE A 133 5.56 1.04 -16.49
CA ILE A 133 5.59 1.87 -15.28
C ILE A 133 5.36 3.32 -15.63
N GLU A 134 4.48 3.99 -14.87
CA GLU A 134 4.19 5.40 -14.97
C GLU A 134 4.36 6.10 -13.62
N GLU A 135 4.42 7.42 -13.66
CA GLU A 135 4.40 8.27 -12.47
C GLU A 135 3.08 8.08 -11.70
N GLY A 136 3.18 7.94 -10.38
CA GLY A 136 2.05 7.59 -9.52
C GLY A 136 1.87 6.10 -9.23
N ASP A 137 2.58 5.21 -9.93
CA ASP A 137 2.58 3.78 -9.63
C ASP A 137 3.31 3.50 -8.30
N LEU A 138 2.95 2.40 -7.63
CA LEU A 138 3.60 1.92 -6.42
C LEU A 138 4.58 0.80 -6.76
N VAL A 139 5.83 0.95 -6.30
CA VAL A 139 6.87 -0.06 -6.43
C VAL A 139 7.09 -0.76 -5.10
N PHE A 140 7.19 -2.10 -5.12
CA PHE A 140 7.27 -2.93 -3.92
C PHE A 140 8.57 -3.74 -3.89
N PHE A 141 9.11 -3.89 -2.66
CA PHE A 141 10.41 -4.51 -2.46
C PHE A 141 10.44 -5.49 -1.29
N LYS A 142 11.36 -6.47 -1.38
CA LYS A 142 11.81 -7.34 -0.28
C LYS A 142 13.16 -6.85 0.21
N THR A 143 13.18 -6.03 1.25
CA THR A 143 14.40 -5.43 1.82
C THR A 143 14.95 -6.20 3.03
N SER A 144 14.31 -7.30 3.41
CA SER A 144 14.73 -8.17 4.51
C SER A 144 14.90 -9.62 4.05
N ARG A 145 15.48 -10.46 4.91
CA ARG A 145 15.62 -11.91 4.66
C ARG A 145 14.26 -12.65 4.63
N LYS A 146 13.19 -12.02 5.06
CA LYS A 146 11.83 -12.59 5.00
C LYS A 146 11.34 -12.62 3.56
N ASN A 147 10.74 -13.73 3.14
CA ASN A 147 10.18 -13.88 1.79
C ASN A 147 8.81 -13.18 1.65
N THR A 148 8.74 -11.91 2.02
CA THR A 148 7.53 -11.08 1.95
C THR A 148 7.89 -9.64 1.60
N ILE A 149 6.95 -8.90 1.03
CA ILE A 149 7.09 -7.47 0.78
C ILE A 149 7.22 -6.75 2.13
N THR A 150 8.26 -5.91 2.24
CA THR A 150 8.60 -5.16 3.45
C THR A 150 8.77 -3.67 3.22
N HIS A 151 8.76 -3.25 1.95
CA HIS A 151 8.96 -1.86 1.60
C HIS A 151 8.14 -1.45 0.39
N VAL A 152 7.81 -0.15 0.29
CA VAL A 152 7.05 0.45 -0.79
C VAL A 152 7.61 1.84 -1.10
N GLY A 153 7.56 2.22 -2.37
CA GLY A 153 7.83 3.57 -2.85
C GLY A 153 6.78 4.02 -3.86
N LEU A 154 6.68 5.32 -4.05
CA LEU A 154 5.82 5.95 -5.04
C LEU A 154 6.69 6.44 -6.21
N VAL A 155 6.39 6.02 -7.44
CA VAL A 155 7.10 6.47 -8.65
C VAL A 155 6.85 7.96 -8.86
N VAL A 156 7.93 8.74 -8.96
CA VAL A 156 7.89 10.19 -9.13
C VAL A 156 8.49 10.66 -10.46
N GLU A 157 9.15 9.76 -11.17
CA GLU A 157 9.67 9.97 -12.52
C GLU A 157 9.77 8.61 -13.22
N ALA A 158 9.17 8.50 -14.42
CA ALA A 158 9.22 7.30 -15.25
C ALA A 158 9.66 7.68 -16.66
N LYS A 159 10.96 7.61 -16.92
CA LYS A 159 11.57 7.82 -18.23
C LYS A 159 12.13 6.49 -18.76
N ARG A 160 12.28 6.41 -20.09
CA ARG A 160 12.86 5.22 -20.72
C ARG A 160 14.27 4.94 -20.18
N GLY A 161 14.42 3.81 -19.46
CA GLY A 161 15.69 3.39 -18.86
C GLY A 161 15.96 3.98 -17.46
N GLU A 162 15.10 4.84 -16.93
CA GLU A 162 15.25 5.37 -15.57
C GLU A 162 13.88 5.54 -14.90
N VAL A 163 13.69 4.88 -13.78
CA VAL A 163 12.52 5.02 -12.91
C VAL A 163 12.98 5.47 -11.54
N LYS A 164 12.50 6.64 -11.09
CA LYS A 164 12.77 7.17 -9.75
C LYS A 164 11.54 7.08 -8.89
N PHE A 165 11.73 6.78 -7.61
CA PHE A 165 10.65 6.66 -6.64
C PHE A 165 11.01 7.34 -5.33
N ILE A 166 10.01 7.95 -4.69
CA ILE A 166 10.11 8.52 -3.35
C ILE A 166 9.69 7.49 -2.31
N HIS A 167 10.47 7.38 -1.25
CA HIS A 167 10.23 6.42 -0.17
C HIS A 167 10.92 6.87 1.12
N SER A 168 10.57 6.26 2.28
CA SER A 168 11.23 6.54 3.56
C SER A 168 12.12 5.39 3.96
N THR A 169 13.41 5.65 4.16
CA THR A 169 14.42 4.68 4.61
C THR A 169 14.79 4.90 6.08
N THR A 170 15.17 3.83 6.78
CA THR A 170 15.62 3.90 8.18
C THR A 170 16.88 4.74 8.37
N GLN A 171 17.73 4.87 7.34
CA GLN A 171 19.00 5.57 7.41
C GLN A 171 18.90 7.05 7.04
N ALA A 172 18.15 7.37 5.98
CA ALA A 172 18.13 8.71 5.40
C ALA A 172 16.74 9.39 5.46
N GLY A 173 15.72 8.71 6.03
CA GLY A 173 14.36 9.23 6.02
C GLY A 173 13.77 9.22 4.60
N VAL A 174 12.98 10.23 4.28
CA VAL A 174 12.29 10.35 2.98
C VAL A 174 13.26 10.89 1.93
N ILE A 175 13.54 10.05 0.94
CA ILE A 175 14.45 10.34 -0.19
C ILE A 175 13.86 9.85 -1.52
N ILE A 176 14.46 10.28 -2.62
CA ILE A 176 14.22 9.74 -3.96
C ILE A 176 15.41 8.86 -4.34
N SER A 177 15.12 7.64 -4.80
CA SER A 177 16.08 6.66 -5.31
C SER A 177 15.72 6.22 -6.72
N SER A 178 16.68 5.60 -7.41
CA SER A 178 16.46 5.00 -8.74
C SER A 178 16.30 3.48 -8.65
N LEU A 179 15.40 2.91 -9.47
CA LEU A 179 15.31 1.45 -9.63
C LEU A 179 16.57 0.84 -10.27
N GLU A 180 17.41 1.65 -10.91
CA GLU A 180 18.69 1.20 -11.48
C GLU A 180 19.79 1.02 -10.42
N GLU A 181 19.63 1.56 -9.20
CA GLU A 181 20.54 1.29 -8.10
C GLU A 181 20.57 -0.21 -7.77
N ALA A 182 21.77 -0.79 -7.68
CA ALA A 182 21.95 -2.24 -7.52
C ALA A 182 21.16 -2.84 -6.35
N TYR A 183 21.04 -2.10 -5.25
CA TYR A 183 20.26 -2.51 -4.08
C TYR A 183 18.78 -2.61 -4.40
N TRP A 184 18.19 -1.57 -5.00
CA TRP A 184 16.75 -1.53 -5.31
C TRP A 184 16.39 -2.48 -6.43
N LYS A 185 17.23 -2.58 -7.47
CA LYS A 185 17.08 -3.55 -8.56
C LYS A 185 17.00 -5.00 -8.05
N LYS A 186 17.88 -5.36 -7.08
CA LYS A 186 17.88 -6.68 -6.46
C LYS A 186 16.67 -6.93 -5.55
N ALA A 187 16.23 -5.90 -4.83
CA ALA A 187 15.13 -6.00 -3.86
C ALA A 187 13.73 -5.91 -4.50
N PHE A 188 13.64 -5.44 -5.75
CA PHE A 188 12.40 -5.22 -6.48
C PHE A 188 11.57 -6.50 -6.62
N VAL A 189 10.24 -6.36 -6.48
CA VAL A 189 9.28 -7.46 -6.58
C VAL A 189 8.24 -7.19 -7.66
N GLU A 190 7.50 -6.09 -7.55
CA GLU A 190 6.37 -5.79 -8.44
C GLU A 190 6.01 -4.31 -8.43
N VAL A 191 5.20 -3.93 -9.41
CA VAL A 191 4.59 -2.59 -9.53
C VAL A 191 3.07 -2.71 -9.53
N ARG A 192 2.40 -1.77 -8.87
CA ARG A 192 0.94 -1.68 -8.87
C ARG A 192 0.47 -0.28 -9.23
N ARG A 193 -0.55 -0.19 -10.09
CA ARG A 193 -1.30 1.04 -10.39
C ARG A 193 -2.58 1.04 -9.58
N ILE A 194 -2.81 2.14 -8.86
CA ILE A 194 -3.98 2.31 -8.00
C ILE A 194 -5.07 3.12 -8.73
N ILE A 195 -4.67 4.08 -9.54
CA ILE A 195 -5.53 5.02 -10.28
C ILE A 195 -5.00 5.29 -11.67
#